data_ac01e39b5ecba1b6b1e1c9ea90303000
#
_entry.id   ac01e39b5ecba1b6b1e1c9ea90303000
#
_cell.length_a   1.000
_cell.length_b   1.000
_cell.length_c   1.000
_cell.angle_alpha   90.00
_cell.angle_beta   90.00
_cell.angle_gamma   90.00
#
_symmetry.space_group_name_H-M   'P 1'
#
loop_
_entity.id
_entity.type
_entity.pdbx_description
1 polymer ?
#
loop_
_entity_poly.entity_id
_entity_poly.type
_entity_poly.pdbx_seq_one_letter_code
_entity_poly.pdbx_strand_id
1 'polypeptide(L)'
;ENTNLKVQNSNCEDSLNLVGSNGNIGKIEIINSFSDGLDIDFSNLVIQNTIIRNSKNDCVDVSGGTYTFKNIDANSCGDKGLSVGEKTILKLDNMNIVNSNIGVASKDGSVSSINEIKIKNVNVCFSAYNKKQEFSGGQIKINKHDCSNFNKKTLIDNQSKITFNTY
;
A
#
# COMPACT_ATOMS: atom_id res chain seq x y z
N GLU A 1 15.73 16.95 10.34
CA GLU A 1 16.02 16.88 8.89
C GLU A 1 15.14 15.80 8.26
N ASN A 2 14.57 16.11 7.10
CA ASN A 2 13.76 15.12 6.36
C ASN A 2 14.67 14.40 5.36
N THR A 3 14.87 13.11 5.55
CA THR A 3 15.59 12.26 4.58
C THR A 3 14.78 12.12 3.30
N ASN A 4 15.43 12.28 2.16
CA ASN A 4 14.84 12.01 0.85
C ASN A 4 15.58 10.83 0.19
N LEU A 5 14.83 9.86 -0.30
CA LEU A 5 15.34 8.65 -0.94
C LEU A 5 14.88 8.61 -2.39
N LYS A 6 15.79 8.30 -3.31
CA LYS A 6 15.47 8.14 -4.73
C LYS A 6 16.14 6.89 -5.28
N VAL A 7 15.35 6.05 -5.95
CA VAL A 7 15.81 4.84 -6.64
C VAL A 7 15.29 4.86 -8.07
N GLN A 8 16.15 4.49 -9.02
CA GLN A 8 15.76 4.41 -10.44
C GLN A 8 16.38 3.18 -11.10
N ASN A 9 15.58 2.51 -11.94
CA ASN A 9 16.01 1.37 -12.77
C ASN A 9 16.63 0.25 -11.93
N SER A 10 15.99 -0.11 -10.82
CA SER A 10 16.43 -1.23 -9.98
C SER A 10 16.15 -2.57 -10.65
N ASN A 11 17.13 -3.46 -10.59
CA ASN A 11 17.00 -4.87 -10.97
C ASN A 11 16.93 -5.80 -9.75
N CYS A 12 16.79 -5.25 -8.56
CA CYS A 12 16.62 -6.02 -7.32
C CYS A 12 15.15 -6.45 -7.16
N GLU A 13 14.92 -7.44 -6.30
CA GLU A 13 13.57 -7.87 -5.91
C GLU A 13 12.81 -6.70 -5.31
N ASP A 14 13.40 -6.00 -4.33
CA ASP A 14 12.90 -4.74 -3.78
C ASP A 14 13.79 -3.59 -4.24
N SER A 15 13.20 -2.57 -4.84
CA SER A 15 13.98 -1.40 -5.26
C SER A 15 14.47 -0.60 -4.07
N LEU A 16 13.68 -0.52 -3.02
CA LEU A 16 14.04 0.02 -1.71
C LEU A 16 13.43 -0.86 -0.63
N ASN A 17 14.28 -1.51 0.16
CA ASN A 17 13.85 -2.27 1.33
C ASN A 17 14.29 -1.55 2.62
N LEU A 18 13.36 -1.34 3.56
CA LEU A 18 13.58 -0.71 4.86
C LEU A 18 13.15 -1.69 5.97
N VAL A 19 14.09 -2.22 6.71
CA VAL A 19 13.83 -3.20 7.78
C VAL A 19 14.21 -2.65 9.14
N GLY A 20 13.36 -2.83 10.15
CA GLY A 20 13.62 -2.46 11.53
C GLY A 20 13.86 -0.95 11.75
N SER A 21 13.35 -0.12 10.86
CA SER A 21 13.64 1.30 10.82
C SER A 21 12.61 2.12 11.62
N ASN A 22 13.05 3.24 12.21
CA ASN A 22 12.17 4.14 12.96
C ASN A 22 12.45 5.60 12.59
N GLY A 23 11.41 6.43 12.48
CA GLY A 23 11.56 7.86 12.29
C GLY A 23 10.70 8.47 11.19
N ASN A 24 11.22 9.55 10.58
CA ASN A 24 10.50 10.34 9.59
C ASN A 24 11.27 10.40 8.27
N ILE A 25 10.55 10.18 7.17
CA ILE A 25 11.08 10.30 5.81
C ILE A 25 10.30 11.40 5.08
N GLY A 26 11.01 12.35 4.49
CA GLY A 26 10.42 13.46 3.76
C GLY A 26 9.86 13.03 2.40
N LYS A 27 10.66 12.31 1.61
CA LYS A 27 10.26 11.84 0.30
C LYS A 27 10.90 10.51 -0.06
N ILE A 28 10.10 9.63 -0.66
CA ILE A 28 10.56 8.43 -1.37
C ILE A 28 10.12 8.57 -2.84
N GLU A 29 11.05 8.41 -3.76
CA GLU A 29 10.77 8.41 -5.20
C GLU A 29 11.40 7.18 -5.84
N ILE A 30 10.57 6.32 -6.45
CA ILE A 30 11.01 5.08 -7.08
C ILE A 30 10.48 5.02 -8.50
N ILE A 31 11.36 4.76 -9.46
CA ILE A 31 11.02 4.71 -10.88
C ILE A 31 11.64 3.48 -11.52
N ASN A 32 10.84 2.66 -12.17
CA ASN A 32 11.22 1.44 -12.87
C ASN A 32 11.82 0.39 -11.92
N SER A 33 10.96 -0.34 -11.22
CA SER A 33 11.31 -1.48 -10.37
C SER A 33 11.16 -2.79 -11.12
N PHE A 34 12.11 -3.70 -10.96
CA PHE A 34 12.04 -5.05 -11.54
C PHE A 34 10.96 -5.91 -10.89
N SER A 35 10.72 -5.75 -9.60
CA SER A 35 9.64 -6.37 -8.85
C SER A 35 8.97 -5.32 -7.97
N ASP A 36 9.14 -5.34 -6.65
CA ASP A 36 8.52 -4.38 -5.74
C ASP A 36 9.22 -3.01 -5.78
N GLY A 37 8.42 -1.96 -5.66
CA GLY A 37 8.95 -0.61 -5.55
C GLY A 37 9.53 -0.36 -4.17
N LEU A 38 8.67 -0.23 -3.19
CA LEU A 38 9.00 0.01 -1.78
C LEU A 38 8.53 -1.15 -0.94
N ASP A 39 9.43 -1.79 -0.23
CA ASP A 39 9.15 -2.79 0.78
C ASP A 39 9.59 -2.32 2.16
N ILE A 40 8.73 -2.42 3.17
CA ILE A 40 9.05 -1.98 4.53
C ILE A 40 8.59 -3.02 5.55
N ASP A 41 9.55 -3.57 6.30
CA ASP A 41 9.31 -4.60 7.29
C ASP A 41 9.63 -4.14 8.71
N PHE A 42 8.80 -4.55 9.68
CA PHE A 42 9.03 -4.43 11.13
C PHE A 42 9.49 -3.04 11.56
N SER A 43 8.94 -2.00 10.95
CA SER A 43 9.38 -0.62 11.08
C SER A 43 8.29 0.28 11.67
N ASN A 44 8.68 1.46 12.19
CA ASN A 44 7.74 2.49 12.64
C ASN A 44 8.10 3.80 11.97
N LEU A 45 7.41 4.13 10.88
CA LEU A 45 7.77 5.23 10.03
C LEU A 45 6.61 6.20 9.77
N VAL A 46 6.95 7.48 9.71
CA VAL A 46 6.09 8.54 9.15
C VAL A 46 6.70 9.01 7.84
N ILE A 47 5.99 8.83 6.73
CA ILE A 47 6.48 9.16 5.39
C ILE A 47 5.59 10.25 4.79
N GLN A 48 6.20 11.38 4.41
CA GLN A 48 5.42 12.53 3.94
C GLN A 48 4.97 12.37 2.49
N ASN A 49 5.86 11.97 1.60
CA ASN A 49 5.54 11.82 0.18
C ASN A 49 6.18 10.55 -0.39
N THR A 50 5.37 9.74 -1.04
CA THR A 50 5.82 8.52 -1.74
C THR A 50 5.35 8.59 -3.19
N ILE A 51 6.27 8.53 -4.13
CA ILE A 51 6.01 8.53 -5.57
C ILE A 51 6.62 7.28 -6.17
N ILE A 52 5.77 6.42 -6.76
CA ILE A 52 6.24 5.19 -7.39
C ILE A 52 5.67 5.10 -8.80
N ARG A 53 6.55 4.77 -9.74
CA ARG A 53 6.23 4.63 -11.16
C ARG A 53 6.83 3.33 -11.71
N ASN A 54 6.00 2.51 -12.34
CA ASN A 54 6.41 1.32 -13.07
C ASN A 54 7.09 0.26 -12.18
N SER A 55 6.42 -0.25 -11.18
CA SER A 55 6.80 -1.48 -10.46
C SER A 55 6.19 -2.69 -11.14
N LYS A 56 6.95 -3.75 -11.38
CA LYS A 56 6.42 -4.96 -12.05
C LYS A 56 5.63 -5.87 -11.11
N ASN A 57 5.71 -5.65 -9.80
CA ASN A 57 4.88 -6.28 -8.79
C ASN A 57 4.19 -5.20 -7.93
N ASP A 58 4.30 -5.18 -6.61
CA ASP A 58 3.66 -4.20 -5.74
C ASP A 58 4.38 -2.83 -5.82
N CYS A 59 3.63 -1.73 -5.82
CA CYS A 59 4.25 -0.41 -5.69
C CYS A 59 4.73 -0.17 -4.27
N VAL A 60 3.88 -0.44 -3.27
CA VAL A 60 4.22 -0.35 -1.84
C VAL A 60 3.77 -1.63 -1.16
N ASP A 61 4.68 -2.36 -0.51
CA ASP A 61 4.39 -3.44 0.44
C ASP A 61 4.88 -3.06 1.83
N VAL A 62 4.05 -3.25 2.85
CA VAL A 62 4.41 -2.99 4.25
C VAL A 62 3.96 -4.12 5.14
N SER A 63 4.86 -4.58 6.01
CA SER A 63 4.63 -5.71 6.90
C SER A 63 5.13 -5.43 8.33
N GLY A 64 4.40 -5.93 9.32
CA GLY A 64 4.86 -6.10 10.70
C GLY A 64 5.22 -4.80 11.44
N GLY A 65 4.56 -3.68 11.19
CA GLY A 65 4.93 -2.42 11.82
C GLY A 65 3.79 -1.43 11.99
N THR A 66 4.16 -0.18 12.29
CA THR A 66 3.23 0.95 12.37
C THR A 66 3.67 2.04 11.40
N TYR A 67 2.82 2.32 10.43
CA TYR A 67 3.15 3.25 9.35
C TYR A 67 2.12 4.37 9.24
N THR A 68 2.63 5.58 9.02
CA THR A 68 1.81 6.72 8.64
C THR A 68 2.32 7.28 7.33
N PHE A 69 1.54 7.15 6.28
CA PHE A 69 1.80 7.81 5.00
C PHE A 69 0.90 9.04 4.87
N LYS A 70 1.49 10.18 4.53
CA LYS A 70 0.73 11.39 4.26
C LYS A 70 0.21 11.41 2.82
N ASN A 71 1.08 11.15 1.86
CA ASN A 71 0.71 11.11 0.46
C ASN A 71 1.40 9.95 -0.26
N ILE A 72 0.63 9.16 -0.99
CA ILE A 72 1.14 8.15 -1.92
C ILE A 72 0.59 8.44 -3.32
N ASP A 73 1.47 8.48 -4.31
CA ASP A 73 1.11 8.55 -5.72
C ASP A 73 1.79 7.38 -6.45
N ALA A 74 0.99 6.34 -6.76
CA ALA A 74 1.43 5.09 -7.36
C ALA A 74 0.82 4.93 -8.75
N ASN A 75 1.66 4.65 -9.75
CA ASN A 75 1.20 4.46 -11.11
C ASN A 75 1.95 3.30 -11.78
N SER A 76 1.19 2.42 -12.43
CA SER A 76 1.68 1.24 -13.12
C SER A 76 2.34 0.25 -12.15
N CYS A 77 1.52 -0.33 -11.27
CA CYS A 77 1.88 -1.39 -10.35
C CYS A 77 1.41 -2.73 -10.93
N GLY A 78 2.29 -3.68 -11.12
CA GLY A 78 1.97 -4.95 -11.77
C GLY A 78 0.98 -5.79 -10.98
N ASP A 79 1.02 -5.75 -9.66
CA ASP A 79 0.04 -6.40 -8.80
C ASP A 79 -0.70 -5.37 -7.94
N LYS A 80 -0.16 -4.86 -6.85
CA LYS A 80 -0.89 -3.99 -5.92
C LYS A 80 -0.34 -2.56 -5.88
N GLY A 81 -1.24 -1.59 -5.82
CA GLY A 81 -0.85 -0.21 -5.51
C GLY A 81 -0.32 -0.09 -4.09
N LEU A 82 -1.03 -0.70 -3.12
CA LEU A 82 -0.64 -0.78 -1.72
C LEU A 82 -1.00 -2.16 -1.17
N SER A 83 -0.02 -2.85 -0.62
CA SER A 83 -0.10 -4.13 0.08
C SER A 83 0.22 -3.93 1.56
N VAL A 84 -0.66 -4.39 2.46
CA VAL A 84 -0.49 -4.25 3.91
C VAL A 84 -0.69 -5.61 4.57
N GLY A 85 0.34 -6.12 5.23
CA GLY A 85 0.35 -7.48 5.78
C GLY A 85 0.84 -7.59 7.22
N GLU A 86 0.74 -8.79 7.77
CA GLU A 86 1.41 -9.24 9.00
C GLU A 86 1.19 -8.34 10.23
N LYS A 87 -0.07 -8.15 10.64
CA LYS A 87 -0.46 -7.31 11.80
C LYS A 87 -0.04 -5.85 11.71
N THR A 88 0.26 -5.37 10.51
CA THR A 88 0.57 -3.95 10.29
C THR A 88 -0.58 -3.04 10.69
N ILE A 89 -0.25 -1.93 11.33
CA ILE A 89 -1.16 -0.81 11.57
C ILE A 89 -0.78 0.34 10.64
N LEU A 90 -1.63 0.62 9.67
CA LEU A 90 -1.39 1.66 8.69
C LEU A 90 -2.41 2.79 8.81
N LYS A 91 -1.90 4.03 8.80
CA LYS A 91 -2.67 5.26 8.61
C LYS A 91 -2.23 5.93 7.32
N LEU A 92 -3.18 6.29 6.48
CA LEU A 92 -2.92 6.92 5.19
C LEU A 92 -3.85 8.12 5.01
N ASP A 93 -3.27 9.30 4.79
CA ASP A 93 -4.06 10.51 4.60
C ASP A 93 -4.58 10.60 3.16
N ASN A 94 -3.72 10.56 2.16
CA ASN A 94 -4.11 10.68 0.76
C ASN A 94 -3.39 9.66 -0.13
N MET A 95 -4.11 9.05 -1.06
CA MET A 95 -3.52 8.16 -2.05
C MET A 95 -4.16 8.30 -3.43
N ASN A 96 -3.32 8.25 -4.45
CA ASN A 96 -3.72 8.11 -5.83
C ASN A 96 -3.09 6.86 -6.43
N ILE A 97 -3.90 5.97 -7.00
CA ILE A 97 -3.46 4.74 -7.66
C ILE A 97 -4.02 4.72 -9.08
N VAL A 98 -3.14 4.50 -10.04
CA VAL A 98 -3.54 4.33 -11.44
C VAL A 98 -2.83 3.12 -12.04
N ASN A 99 -3.58 2.26 -12.73
CA ASN A 99 -3.06 1.08 -13.43
C ASN A 99 -2.41 0.06 -12.47
N SER A 100 -3.21 -0.72 -11.77
CA SER A 100 -2.77 -1.88 -10.99
C SER A 100 -3.77 -3.04 -11.11
N ASN A 101 -3.37 -4.23 -10.71
CA ASN A 101 -4.30 -5.35 -10.58
C ASN A 101 -5.24 -5.11 -9.37
N ILE A 102 -4.68 -4.82 -8.21
CA ILE A 102 -5.42 -4.48 -6.99
C ILE A 102 -5.00 -3.07 -6.53
N GLY A 103 -5.98 -2.21 -6.23
CA GLY A 103 -5.68 -0.91 -5.66
C GLY A 103 -5.04 -1.03 -4.28
N VAL A 104 -5.81 -1.50 -3.29
CA VAL A 104 -5.33 -1.71 -1.92
C VAL A 104 -5.66 -3.11 -1.46
N ALA A 105 -4.68 -3.81 -0.90
CA ALA A 105 -4.85 -5.09 -0.21
C ALA A 105 -4.45 -4.96 1.27
N SER A 106 -5.31 -5.46 2.19
CA SER A 106 -5.00 -5.62 3.61
C SER A 106 -5.13 -7.09 3.96
N LYS A 107 -4.08 -7.69 4.49
CA LYS A 107 -3.99 -9.14 4.71
C LYS A 107 -3.40 -9.46 6.09
N ASP A 108 -3.59 -10.69 6.55
CA ASP A 108 -2.83 -11.29 7.66
C ASP A 108 -2.88 -10.47 8.96
N GLY A 109 -4.09 -10.13 9.41
CA GLY A 109 -4.34 -9.40 10.66
C GLY A 109 -3.99 -7.91 10.61
N SER A 110 -3.68 -7.36 9.43
CA SER A 110 -3.38 -5.93 9.28
C SER A 110 -4.63 -5.06 9.36
N VAL A 111 -4.44 -3.80 9.76
CA VAL A 111 -5.49 -2.78 9.83
C VAL A 111 -5.04 -1.53 9.08
N SER A 112 -5.73 -1.24 7.98
CA SER A 112 -5.50 -0.06 7.16
C SER A 112 -6.59 0.98 7.39
N SER A 113 -6.23 2.17 7.82
CA SER A 113 -7.14 3.32 7.98
C SER A 113 -6.80 4.39 6.94
N ILE A 114 -7.69 4.60 5.98
CA ILE A 114 -7.46 5.46 4.81
C ILE A 114 -8.42 6.65 4.88
N ASN A 115 -7.90 7.87 4.84
CA ASN A 115 -8.73 9.07 4.85
C ASN A 115 -9.29 9.38 3.46
N GLU A 116 -8.44 9.55 2.45
CA GLU A 116 -8.90 9.80 1.08
C GLU A 116 -8.10 8.97 0.07
N ILE A 117 -8.79 8.33 -0.88
CA ILE A 117 -8.15 7.54 -1.92
C ILE A 117 -8.86 7.67 -3.26
N LYS A 118 -8.07 7.83 -4.32
CA LYS A 118 -8.50 7.76 -5.71
C LYS A 118 -7.83 6.58 -6.40
N ILE A 119 -8.65 5.72 -7.01
CA ILE A 119 -8.19 4.51 -7.71
C ILE A 119 -8.76 4.52 -9.12
N LYS A 120 -7.93 4.25 -10.10
CA LYS A 120 -8.35 4.20 -11.51
C LYS A 120 -7.66 3.08 -12.27
N ASN A 121 -8.40 2.41 -13.15
CA ASN A 121 -7.91 1.35 -14.02
C ASN A 121 -7.33 0.18 -13.21
N VAL A 122 -8.18 -0.53 -12.47
CA VAL A 122 -7.79 -1.69 -11.66
C VAL A 122 -8.76 -2.84 -11.87
N ASN A 123 -8.34 -4.07 -11.59
CA ASN A 123 -9.28 -5.19 -11.55
C ASN A 123 -10.09 -5.16 -10.24
N VAL A 124 -9.45 -4.90 -9.10
CA VAL A 124 -10.10 -4.84 -7.79
C VAL A 124 -9.70 -3.54 -7.08
N CYS A 125 -10.68 -2.73 -6.62
CA CYS A 125 -10.33 -1.52 -5.87
C CYS A 125 -9.76 -1.84 -4.50
N PHE A 126 -10.45 -2.68 -3.71
CA PHE A 126 -10.07 -3.00 -2.34
C PHE A 126 -10.18 -4.50 -2.10
N SER A 127 -9.14 -5.10 -1.55
CA SER A 127 -9.13 -6.51 -1.19
C SER A 127 -8.74 -6.70 0.27
N ALA A 128 -9.46 -7.57 1.01
CA ALA A 128 -9.10 -7.91 2.37
C ALA A 128 -9.20 -9.44 2.53
N TYR A 129 -8.12 -10.08 2.98
CA TYR A 129 -8.06 -11.54 3.06
C TYR A 129 -7.01 -12.04 4.05
N ASN A 130 -7.13 -13.33 4.41
CA ASN A 130 -6.09 -14.07 5.12
C ASN A 130 -5.26 -14.84 4.09
N LYS A 131 -3.95 -14.60 4.06
CA LYS A 131 -2.99 -15.30 3.20
C LYS A 131 -2.22 -16.37 3.98
N LYS A 132 -1.84 -16.05 5.21
CA LYS A 132 -1.04 -16.91 6.09
C LYS A 132 -1.91 -17.44 7.22
N GLN A 133 -1.98 -18.76 7.39
CA GLN A 133 -2.90 -19.43 8.31
C GLN A 133 -2.75 -19.02 9.79
N GLU A 134 -1.57 -18.60 10.19
CA GLU A 134 -1.26 -18.15 11.56
C GLU A 134 -1.81 -16.77 11.92
N PHE A 135 -2.34 -16.02 10.94
CA PHE A 135 -2.93 -14.71 11.16
C PHE A 135 -4.47 -14.74 10.99
N SER A 136 -5.12 -13.68 11.43
CA SER A 136 -6.52 -13.38 11.11
C SER A 136 -6.63 -12.67 9.76
N GLY A 137 -7.85 -12.42 9.29
CA GLY A 137 -8.09 -11.64 8.07
C GLY A 137 -7.68 -10.16 8.19
N GLY A 138 -7.52 -9.51 7.04
CA GLY A 138 -7.19 -8.09 6.96
C GLY A 138 -8.39 -7.16 7.17
N GLN A 139 -8.14 -5.91 7.53
CA GLN A 139 -9.16 -4.89 7.71
C GLN A 139 -8.83 -3.61 6.96
N ILE A 140 -9.81 -3.05 6.25
CA ILE A 140 -9.69 -1.73 5.59
C ILE A 140 -10.84 -0.83 6.07
N LYS A 141 -10.51 0.36 6.57
CA LYS A 141 -11.46 1.43 6.93
C LYS A 141 -11.20 2.64 6.04
N ILE A 142 -12.21 3.12 5.33
CA ILE A 142 -12.06 4.17 4.33
C ILE A 142 -13.06 5.28 4.60
N ASN A 143 -12.59 6.53 4.69
CA ASN A 143 -13.46 7.69 4.86
C ASN A 143 -13.98 8.19 3.51
N LYS A 144 -13.10 8.51 2.57
CA LYS A 144 -13.47 8.98 1.24
C LYS A 144 -12.79 8.16 0.17
N HIS A 145 -13.54 7.75 -0.84
CA HIS A 145 -12.98 6.99 -1.96
C HIS A 145 -13.63 7.36 -3.28
N ASP A 146 -12.82 7.36 -4.31
CA ASP A 146 -13.24 7.37 -5.70
C ASP A 146 -12.55 6.19 -6.39
N CYS A 147 -13.31 5.26 -6.93
CA CYS A 147 -12.77 4.17 -7.72
C CYS A 147 -13.50 4.11 -9.06
N SER A 148 -12.75 4.21 -10.14
CA SER A 148 -13.27 4.24 -11.49
C SER A 148 -12.53 3.28 -12.43
N ASN A 149 -13.25 2.75 -13.41
CA ASN A 149 -12.76 1.78 -14.37
C ASN A 149 -12.16 0.54 -13.66
N PHE A 150 -13.02 -0.23 -13.04
CA PHE A 150 -12.69 -1.45 -12.29
C PHE A 150 -13.65 -2.60 -12.62
N ASN A 151 -13.22 -3.84 -12.36
CA ASN A 151 -14.07 -5.02 -12.50
C ASN A 151 -14.82 -5.33 -11.21
N LYS A 152 -14.15 -5.21 -10.04
CA LYS A 152 -14.77 -5.44 -8.72
C LYS A 152 -14.41 -4.31 -7.77
N LYS A 153 -15.40 -3.78 -7.04
CA LYS A 153 -15.14 -2.77 -6.00
C LYS A 153 -14.44 -3.39 -4.78
N THR A 154 -14.88 -4.57 -4.35
CA THR A 154 -14.33 -5.26 -3.18
C THR A 154 -14.13 -6.76 -3.44
N LEU A 155 -13.09 -7.33 -2.85
CA LEU A 155 -12.85 -8.76 -2.75
C LEU A 155 -12.49 -9.08 -1.30
N ILE A 156 -13.33 -9.87 -0.62
CA ILE A 156 -13.23 -10.07 0.84
C ILE A 156 -13.46 -11.56 1.13
N ASP A 157 -12.63 -12.14 1.99
CA ASP A 157 -12.88 -13.45 2.58
C ASP A 157 -13.75 -13.36 3.85
N ASN A 158 -14.08 -14.51 4.43
CA ASN A 158 -14.96 -14.59 5.60
C ASN A 158 -14.32 -14.15 6.93
N GLN A 159 -13.02 -13.93 6.97
CA GLN A 159 -12.28 -13.50 8.16
C GLN A 159 -11.91 -12.02 8.14
N SER A 160 -12.18 -11.33 7.03
CA SER A 160 -11.73 -9.97 6.77
C SER A 160 -12.86 -8.96 6.73
N LYS A 161 -12.52 -7.67 6.74
CA LYS A 161 -13.53 -6.61 6.75
C LYS A 161 -13.10 -5.39 5.95
N ILE A 162 -14.01 -4.86 5.14
CA ILE A 162 -13.88 -3.54 4.50
C ILE A 162 -15.05 -2.68 4.95
N THR A 163 -14.77 -1.49 5.46
CA THR A 163 -15.78 -0.53 5.95
C THR A 163 -15.60 0.80 5.22
N PHE A 164 -16.67 1.30 4.64
CA PHE A 164 -16.76 2.63 4.07
C PHE A 164 -17.55 3.52 5.02
N ASN A 165 -16.97 4.63 5.45
CA ASN A 165 -17.72 5.62 6.22
C ASN A 165 -18.63 6.37 5.24
N THR A 166 -19.93 6.32 5.47
CA THR A 166 -20.91 7.16 4.80
C THR A 166 -21.00 8.49 5.56
N TYR A 167 -20.71 9.59 4.89
CA TYR A 167 -21.07 10.94 5.35
C TYR A 167 -22.39 11.36 4.78
#